data_f7eedae5dc8e5e7f75721fb81ce328bd
#
_entry.id   f7eedae5dc8e5e7f75721fb81ce328bd
#
_cell.length_a   1.000
_cell.length_b   1.000
_cell.length_c   1.000
_cell.angle_alpha   90.00
_cell.angle_beta   90.00
_cell.angle_gamma   90.00
#
_symmetry.space_group_name_H-M   'P 1'
#
loop_
_entity.id
_entity.type
_entity.pdbx_description
1 polymer ?
#
loop_
_entity_poly.entity_id
_entity_poly.type
_entity_poly.pdbx_seq_one_letter_code
_entity_poly.pdbx_strand_id
1 'polypeptide(L)'
;LEHASKVYDVGDTVIRALDDVSLDIAPRQFVVILGPSGSGKTTLLNIIGGLDSCTSGRVWVGEKEVTDLQEKELTSFRRHQVGFIFQFFKLVPTLTARENVEMVADLVGNASNAEAALRDVGLADRADHFPNQLSGGEQQRVAIARALAKASPLLLCNDPTGELDYETGKTILEVMRRINREEGKTIIRVTHNAAVGRMADRVIRMRSGKIVDDMLVENPVSARELEW
;
A
#
# COMPACT_ATOMS: atom_id res chain seq x y z
N LEU A 1 15.58 -0.74 -5.00
CA LEU A 1 15.98 -2.14 -4.86
C LEU A 1 17.10 -2.44 -5.84
N GLU A 2 18.07 -3.23 -5.43
CA GLU A 2 19.19 -3.69 -6.26
C GLU A 2 19.31 -5.20 -6.13
N HIS A 3 19.12 -5.91 -7.26
CA HIS A 3 19.28 -7.36 -7.37
C HIS A 3 18.51 -8.15 -6.28
N ALA A 4 17.34 -7.68 -5.89
CA ALA A 4 16.54 -8.26 -4.82
C ALA A 4 15.95 -9.61 -5.25
N SER A 5 16.25 -10.66 -4.50
CA SER A 5 15.69 -11.99 -4.69
C SER A 5 15.06 -12.50 -3.40
N LYS A 6 13.97 -13.25 -3.54
CA LYS A 6 13.32 -13.93 -2.43
C LYS A 6 12.96 -15.35 -2.79
N VAL A 7 13.46 -16.25 -1.98
CA VAL A 7 13.23 -17.70 -2.11
C VAL A 7 12.56 -18.18 -0.81
N TYR A 8 11.49 -18.96 -0.96
CA TYR A 8 10.87 -19.67 0.13
C TYR A 8 11.07 -21.17 -0.04
N ASP A 9 11.55 -21.81 0.99
CA ASP A 9 11.64 -23.27 1.07
C ASP A 9 10.37 -23.80 1.75
N VAL A 10 9.55 -24.53 1.00
CA VAL A 10 8.28 -25.09 1.49
C VAL A 10 8.35 -26.61 1.31
N GLY A 11 8.87 -27.29 2.32
CA GLY A 11 9.14 -28.73 2.24
C GLY A 11 10.10 -29.07 1.10
N ASP A 12 9.67 -29.93 0.17
CA ASP A 12 10.50 -30.33 -0.99
C ASP A 12 10.44 -29.33 -2.17
N THR A 13 9.73 -28.20 -2.00
CA THR A 13 9.54 -27.22 -3.08
C THR A 13 10.21 -25.91 -2.77
N VAL A 14 11.01 -25.43 -3.72
CA VAL A 14 11.64 -24.11 -3.67
C VAL A 14 10.85 -23.13 -4.52
N ILE A 15 10.29 -22.12 -3.90
CA ILE A 15 9.51 -21.07 -4.58
C ILE A 15 10.34 -19.81 -4.67
N ARG A 16 10.72 -19.41 -5.89
CA ARG A 16 11.40 -18.15 -6.15
C ARG A 16 10.36 -17.06 -6.39
N ALA A 17 9.98 -16.37 -5.32
CA ALA A 17 8.95 -15.34 -5.35
C ALA A 17 9.44 -14.02 -5.96
N LEU A 18 10.72 -13.67 -5.78
CA LEU A 18 11.42 -12.63 -6.53
C LEU A 18 12.71 -13.19 -7.09
N ASP A 19 13.05 -12.81 -8.32
CA ASP A 19 14.21 -13.30 -9.07
C ASP A 19 14.94 -12.13 -9.72
N ASP A 20 15.98 -11.64 -9.03
CA ASP A 20 16.88 -10.57 -9.48
C ASP A 20 16.14 -9.27 -9.85
N VAL A 21 15.30 -8.77 -8.94
CA VAL A 21 14.50 -7.54 -9.16
C VAL A 21 15.34 -6.32 -8.81
N SER A 22 15.56 -5.45 -9.81
CA SER A 22 16.10 -4.10 -9.62
C SER A 22 15.04 -3.08 -9.99
N LEU A 23 14.80 -2.11 -9.11
CA LEU A 23 13.73 -1.12 -9.26
C LEU A 23 14.08 0.16 -8.50
N ASP A 24 14.00 1.29 -9.16
CA ASP A 24 14.04 2.62 -8.55
C ASP A 24 12.69 3.31 -8.69
N ILE A 25 12.18 3.90 -7.61
CA ILE A 25 10.91 4.64 -7.59
C ILE A 25 11.17 6.03 -7.04
N ALA A 26 10.86 7.05 -7.83
CA ALA A 26 11.05 8.42 -7.42
C ALA A 26 10.04 8.83 -6.31
N PRO A 27 10.43 9.74 -5.41
CA PRO A 27 9.50 10.30 -4.44
C PRO A 27 8.26 10.91 -5.11
N ARG A 28 7.12 10.84 -4.42
CA ARG A 28 5.83 11.39 -4.85
C ARG A 28 5.21 10.71 -6.09
N GLN A 29 5.79 9.65 -6.61
CA GLN A 29 5.15 8.88 -7.68
C GLN A 29 3.96 8.06 -7.15
N PHE A 30 2.94 7.94 -7.98
CA PHE A 30 1.89 6.94 -7.86
C PHE A 30 2.24 5.78 -8.82
N VAL A 31 2.74 4.68 -8.25
CA VAL A 31 3.18 3.50 -9.02
C VAL A 31 2.17 2.38 -8.89
N VAL A 32 1.79 1.78 -10.01
CA VAL A 32 0.95 0.59 -10.04
C VAL A 32 1.78 -0.60 -10.52
N ILE A 33 1.82 -1.65 -9.72
CA ILE A 33 2.46 -2.93 -10.04
C ILE A 33 1.39 -3.93 -10.44
N LEU A 34 1.42 -4.34 -11.69
CA LEU A 34 0.48 -5.29 -12.29
C LEU A 34 1.09 -6.67 -12.44
N GLY A 35 0.26 -7.69 -12.41
CA GLY A 35 0.65 -9.06 -12.72
C GLY A 35 -0.37 -10.09 -12.22
N PRO A 36 -0.32 -11.32 -12.73
CA PRO A 36 -1.20 -12.39 -12.27
C PRO A 36 -0.94 -12.76 -10.81
N SER A 37 -1.86 -13.53 -10.21
CA SER A 37 -1.63 -14.12 -8.88
C SER A 37 -0.34 -14.95 -8.90
N GLY A 38 0.42 -14.89 -7.80
CA GLY A 38 1.71 -15.60 -7.69
C GLY A 38 2.89 -14.94 -8.45
N SER A 39 2.73 -13.77 -9.07
CA SER A 39 3.84 -13.11 -9.79
C SER A 39 4.89 -12.42 -8.90
N GLY A 40 4.73 -12.42 -7.57
CA GLY A 40 5.69 -11.84 -6.63
C GLY A 40 5.33 -10.43 -6.13
N LYS A 41 4.23 -9.82 -6.56
CA LYS A 41 3.84 -8.43 -6.21
C LYS A 41 3.72 -8.20 -4.70
N THR A 42 2.99 -9.07 -4.01
CA THR A 42 2.81 -8.96 -2.55
C THR A 42 4.11 -9.18 -1.80
N THR A 43 4.95 -10.09 -2.27
CA THR A 43 6.30 -10.31 -1.72
C THR A 43 7.16 -9.07 -1.89
N LEU A 44 7.16 -8.47 -3.08
CA LEU A 44 7.88 -7.21 -3.33
C LEU A 44 7.41 -6.09 -2.41
N LEU A 45 6.08 -5.93 -2.26
CA LEU A 45 5.49 -4.93 -1.38
C LEU A 45 5.90 -5.14 0.09
N ASN A 46 5.86 -6.39 0.56
CA ASN A 46 6.22 -6.75 1.93
C ASN A 46 7.70 -6.49 2.22
N ILE A 47 8.58 -6.75 1.26
CA ILE A 47 10.02 -6.51 1.39
C ILE A 47 10.30 -5.00 1.43
N ILE A 48 9.71 -4.20 0.52
CA ILE A 48 9.82 -2.73 0.56
C ILE A 48 9.36 -2.18 1.91
N GLY A 49 8.30 -2.75 2.46
CA GLY A 49 7.71 -2.33 3.74
C GLY A 49 8.38 -2.88 5.00
N GLY A 50 9.41 -3.71 4.86
CA GLY A 50 10.09 -4.35 5.99
C GLY A 50 9.22 -5.34 6.77
N LEU A 51 8.21 -5.94 6.10
CA LEU A 51 7.41 -7.04 6.65
C LEU A 51 8.02 -8.42 6.34
N ASP A 52 8.88 -8.46 5.35
CA ASP A 52 9.65 -9.64 4.96
C ASP A 52 11.06 -9.20 4.55
N SER A 53 12.00 -10.13 4.45
CA SER A 53 13.39 -9.87 4.08
C SER A 53 13.75 -10.49 2.73
N CYS A 54 14.70 -9.90 2.01
CA CYS A 54 15.33 -10.53 0.86
C CYS A 54 16.15 -11.76 1.24
N THR A 55 16.22 -12.75 0.35
CA THR A 55 17.22 -13.82 0.42
C THR A 55 18.58 -13.31 -0.04
N SER A 56 18.61 -12.41 -1.03
CA SER A 56 19.80 -11.69 -1.52
C SER A 56 19.39 -10.36 -2.14
N GLY A 57 20.37 -9.48 -2.36
CA GLY A 57 20.17 -8.12 -2.85
C GLY A 57 19.93 -7.12 -1.73
N ARG A 58 19.64 -5.87 -2.10
CA ARG A 58 19.50 -4.76 -1.16
C ARG A 58 18.24 -3.93 -1.46
N VAL A 59 17.66 -3.36 -0.40
CA VAL A 59 16.46 -2.51 -0.51
C VAL A 59 16.66 -1.24 0.31
N TRP A 60 16.46 -0.09 -0.32
CA TRP A 60 16.46 1.21 0.34
C TRP A 60 15.07 1.86 0.27
N VAL A 61 14.71 2.58 1.31
CA VAL A 61 13.56 3.49 1.33
C VAL A 61 14.05 4.84 1.84
N GLY A 62 14.08 5.83 0.95
CA GLY A 62 14.83 7.06 1.17
C GLY A 62 16.31 6.73 1.35
N GLU A 63 16.91 7.22 2.42
CA GLU A 63 18.33 7.00 2.75
C GLU A 63 18.57 5.74 3.60
N LYS A 64 17.51 5.00 3.97
CA LYS A 64 17.63 3.83 4.85
C LYS A 64 17.72 2.54 4.05
N GLU A 65 18.77 1.76 4.27
CA GLU A 65 18.87 0.40 3.79
C GLU A 65 18.03 -0.53 4.68
N VAL A 66 16.85 -0.92 4.17
CA VAL A 66 15.87 -1.74 4.91
C VAL A 66 16.39 -3.15 5.17
N THR A 67 17.17 -3.68 4.23
CA THR A 67 17.76 -5.03 4.33
C THR A 67 18.79 -5.18 5.43
N ASP A 68 19.38 -4.08 5.92
CA ASP A 68 20.40 -4.08 6.97
C ASP A 68 19.81 -3.77 8.37
N LEU A 69 18.54 -3.42 8.45
CA LEU A 69 17.88 -3.04 9.71
C LEU A 69 17.65 -4.24 10.63
N GLN A 70 17.96 -4.06 11.90
CA GLN A 70 17.59 -5.00 12.96
C GLN A 70 16.09 -4.89 13.32
N GLU A 71 15.51 -5.88 13.96
CA GLU A 71 14.06 -5.95 14.25
C GLU A 71 13.51 -4.70 14.97
N LYS A 72 14.28 -4.13 15.90
CA LYS A 72 13.90 -2.88 16.59
C LYS A 72 13.86 -1.68 15.63
N GLU A 73 14.80 -1.61 14.71
CA GLU A 73 14.89 -0.56 13.69
C GLU A 73 13.81 -0.75 12.62
N LEU A 74 13.53 -1.99 12.20
CA LEU A 74 12.42 -2.34 11.31
C LEU A 74 11.08 -1.92 11.93
N THR A 75 10.90 -2.11 13.23
CA THR A 75 9.70 -1.65 13.95
C THR A 75 9.57 -0.13 13.89
N SER A 76 10.66 0.60 14.12
CA SER A 76 10.70 2.07 14.00
C SER A 76 10.47 2.52 12.55
N PHE A 77 11.08 1.83 11.58
CA PHE A 77 10.89 2.08 10.16
C PHE A 77 9.41 1.90 9.76
N ARG A 78 8.80 0.76 10.06
CA ARG A 78 7.37 0.51 9.81
C ARG A 78 6.47 1.55 10.47
N ARG A 79 6.84 2.01 11.67
CA ARG A 79 6.08 3.01 12.43
C ARG A 79 6.05 4.36 11.72
N HIS A 80 7.19 4.86 11.24
CA HIS A 80 7.33 6.25 10.78
C HIS A 80 7.40 6.42 9.26
N GLN A 81 7.88 5.40 8.52
CA GLN A 81 8.14 5.54 7.10
C GLN A 81 7.06 4.92 6.21
N VAL A 82 6.30 3.93 6.71
CA VAL A 82 5.41 3.14 5.86
C VAL A 82 4.00 3.10 6.41
N GLY A 83 3.02 3.47 5.59
CA GLY A 83 1.61 3.17 5.79
C GLY A 83 1.20 1.96 4.95
N PHE A 84 0.55 0.97 5.56
CA PHE A 84 0.04 -0.20 4.87
C PHE A 84 -1.47 -0.14 4.71
N ILE A 85 -1.94 -0.43 3.50
CA ILE A 85 -3.36 -0.63 3.18
C ILE A 85 -3.48 -2.05 2.61
N PHE A 86 -4.16 -2.93 3.34
CA PHE A 86 -4.32 -4.33 2.98
C PHE A 86 -5.62 -4.57 2.22
N GLN A 87 -5.69 -5.64 1.44
CA GLN A 87 -6.87 -6.10 0.73
C GLN A 87 -8.04 -6.38 1.69
N PHE A 88 -7.75 -7.08 2.80
CA PHE A 88 -8.69 -7.27 3.89
C PHE A 88 -8.44 -6.20 4.94
N PHE A 89 -9.42 -5.44 5.31
CA PHE A 89 -9.37 -4.18 6.06
C PHE A 89 -8.53 -4.21 7.34
N LYS A 90 -8.40 -5.39 7.98
CA LYS A 90 -7.59 -5.60 9.19
C LYS A 90 -7.97 -4.61 10.32
N LEU A 91 -9.25 -4.27 10.42
CA LEU A 91 -9.74 -3.46 11.53
C LEU A 91 -9.88 -4.33 12.79
N VAL A 92 -9.69 -3.69 13.92
CA VAL A 92 -9.96 -4.31 15.23
C VAL A 92 -11.48 -4.25 15.42
N PRO A 93 -12.19 -5.40 15.50
CA PRO A 93 -13.64 -5.43 15.44
C PRO A 93 -14.33 -4.86 16.70
N THR A 94 -13.62 -4.77 17.81
CA THR A 94 -14.07 -4.24 19.10
C THR A 94 -13.81 -2.75 19.28
N LEU A 95 -13.19 -2.10 18.28
CA LEU A 95 -12.92 -0.67 18.26
C LEU A 95 -13.79 0.01 17.21
N THR A 96 -14.26 1.20 17.49
CA THR A 96 -14.94 2.07 16.51
C THR A 96 -14.02 2.48 15.37
N ALA A 97 -14.56 3.11 14.32
CA ALA A 97 -13.75 3.65 13.23
C ALA A 97 -12.71 4.66 13.75
N ARG A 98 -13.12 5.56 14.65
CA ARG A 98 -12.26 6.53 15.33
C ARG A 98 -11.14 5.83 16.08
N GLU A 99 -11.46 4.91 16.97
CA GLU A 99 -10.48 4.20 17.80
C GLU A 99 -9.51 3.35 16.97
N ASN A 100 -9.97 2.76 15.86
CA ASN A 100 -9.10 2.06 14.91
C ASN A 100 -8.03 2.99 14.29
N VAL A 101 -8.36 4.25 14.06
CA VAL A 101 -7.44 5.24 13.51
C VAL A 101 -6.56 5.84 14.63
N GLU A 102 -7.14 6.19 15.77
CA GLU A 102 -6.43 6.73 16.94
C GLU A 102 -5.34 5.80 17.43
N MET A 103 -5.63 4.50 17.54
CA MET A 103 -4.66 3.49 17.96
C MET A 103 -3.35 3.56 17.15
N VAL A 104 -3.42 3.88 15.88
CA VAL A 104 -2.23 3.98 15.02
C VAL A 104 -1.62 5.38 15.06
N ALA A 105 -2.44 6.42 15.18
CA ALA A 105 -2.00 7.81 15.35
C ALA A 105 -1.20 7.98 16.66
N ASP A 106 -1.65 7.35 17.75
CA ASP A 106 -0.97 7.38 19.04
C ASP A 106 0.42 6.74 18.99
N LEU A 107 0.60 5.68 18.22
CA LEU A 107 1.91 5.03 18.04
C LEU A 107 2.99 5.97 17.50
N VAL A 108 2.59 7.03 16.77
CA VAL A 108 3.50 8.02 16.19
C VAL A 108 3.44 9.37 16.91
N GLY A 109 2.70 9.46 18.03
CA GLY A 109 2.54 10.70 18.79
C GLY A 109 1.65 11.74 18.10
N ASN A 110 0.74 11.33 17.23
CA ASN A 110 -0.06 12.19 16.36
C ASN A 110 -1.58 11.98 16.55
N ALA A 111 -2.01 11.80 17.78
CA ALA A 111 -3.40 11.47 18.17
C ALA A 111 -4.46 12.44 17.58
N SER A 112 -4.13 13.72 17.43
CA SER A 112 -5.03 14.74 16.87
C SER A 112 -5.37 14.54 15.38
N ASN A 113 -4.71 13.63 14.69
CA ASN A 113 -4.86 13.44 13.24
C ASN A 113 -5.98 12.45 12.85
N ALA A 114 -6.54 11.71 13.80
CA ALA A 114 -7.53 10.67 13.51
C ALA A 114 -8.82 11.24 12.93
N GLU A 115 -9.33 12.33 13.50
CA GLU A 115 -10.55 12.98 13.04
C GLU A 115 -10.37 13.61 11.64
N ALA A 116 -9.22 14.23 11.40
CA ALA A 116 -8.86 14.76 10.09
C ALA A 116 -8.78 13.63 9.05
N ALA A 117 -8.11 12.53 9.37
CA ALA A 117 -7.98 11.38 8.48
C ALA A 117 -9.33 10.75 8.14
N LEU A 118 -10.27 10.63 9.10
CA LEU A 118 -11.62 10.14 8.85
C LEU A 118 -12.42 11.10 7.96
N ARG A 119 -12.27 12.39 8.15
CA ARG A 119 -12.88 13.43 7.33
C ARG A 119 -12.37 13.37 5.89
N ASP A 120 -11.07 13.18 5.71
CA ASP A 120 -10.41 13.07 4.39
C ASP A 120 -10.92 11.90 3.55
N VAL A 121 -11.36 10.82 4.20
CA VAL A 121 -11.96 9.67 3.53
C VAL A 121 -13.51 9.70 3.52
N GLY A 122 -14.14 10.81 3.96
CA GLY A 122 -15.59 11.00 3.97
C GLY A 122 -16.32 10.13 4.99
N LEU A 123 -15.73 9.93 6.18
CA LEU A 123 -16.28 9.10 7.27
C LEU A 123 -16.46 9.87 8.60
N ALA A 124 -16.50 11.19 8.56
CA ALA A 124 -16.72 11.98 9.78
C ALA A 124 -17.98 11.55 10.56
N ASP A 125 -19.08 11.33 9.85
CA ASP A 125 -20.39 10.95 10.43
C ASP A 125 -20.45 9.46 10.84
N ARG A 126 -19.42 8.69 10.53
CA ARG A 126 -19.29 7.26 10.83
C ARG A 126 -18.21 6.94 11.86
N ALA A 127 -17.59 7.97 12.43
CA ALA A 127 -16.46 7.84 13.34
C ALA A 127 -16.70 6.90 14.53
N ASP A 128 -17.91 6.94 15.09
CA ASP A 128 -18.28 6.19 16.29
C ASP A 128 -18.96 4.82 15.97
N HIS A 129 -18.95 4.39 14.69
CA HIS A 129 -19.47 3.09 14.26
C HIS A 129 -18.39 2.00 14.40
N PHE A 130 -18.84 0.82 14.83
CA PHE A 130 -18.00 -0.39 14.84
C PHE A 130 -17.89 -0.98 13.42
N PRO A 131 -16.84 -1.78 13.13
CA PRO A 131 -16.66 -2.40 11.81
C PRO A 131 -17.87 -3.18 11.30
N ASN A 132 -18.59 -3.87 12.17
CA ASN A 132 -19.80 -4.63 11.81
C ASN A 132 -21.01 -3.74 11.44
N GLN A 133 -20.94 -2.44 11.68
CA GLN A 133 -21.94 -1.44 11.34
C GLN A 133 -21.61 -0.68 10.05
N LEU A 134 -20.45 -0.98 9.46
CA LEU A 134 -19.88 -0.35 8.26
C LEU A 134 -19.96 -1.29 7.07
N SER A 135 -20.26 -0.75 5.89
CA SER A 135 -20.12 -1.46 4.63
C SER A 135 -18.64 -1.79 4.35
N GLY A 136 -18.36 -2.76 3.47
CA GLY A 136 -16.99 -3.11 3.09
C GLY A 136 -16.18 -1.90 2.58
N GLY A 137 -16.81 -1.02 1.79
CA GLY A 137 -16.19 0.21 1.33
C GLY A 137 -15.91 1.22 2.43
N GLU A 138 -16.78 1.33 3.43
CA GLU A 138 -16.53 2.17 4.60
C GLU A 138 -15.40 1.61 5.46
N GLN A 139 -15.36 0.28 5.69
CA GLN A 139 -14.26 -0.37 6.40
C GLN A 139 -12.92 -0.15 5.68
N GLN A 140 -12.88 -0.22 4.34
CA GLN A 140 -11.68 0.08 3.58
C GLN A 140 -11.26 1.54 3.70
N ARG A 141 -12.20 2.47 3.70
CA ARG A 141 -11.89 3.89 3.95
C ARG A 141 -11.35 4.12 5.37
N VAL A 142 -11.85 3.41 6.39
CA VAL A 142 -11.24 3.43 7.73
C VAL A 142 -9.80 2.91 7.69
N ALA A 143 -9.51 1.82 6.97
CA ALA A 143 -8.15 1.29 6.81
C ALA A 143 -7.23 2.30 6.11
N ILE A 144 -7.72 3.05 5.15
CA ILE A 144 -6.99 4.15 4.51
C ILE A 144 -6.74 5.29 5.51
N ALA A 145 -7.78 5.75 6.22
CA ALA A 145 -7.65 6.79 7.26
C ALA A 145 -6.59 6.41 8.30
N ARG A 146 -6.57 5.14 8.72
CA ARG A 146 -5.55 4.59 9.62
C ARG A 146 -4.13 4.71 9.06
N ALA A 147 -3.95 4.46 7.76
CA ALA A 147 -2.64 4.62 7.11
C ALA A 147 -2.25 6.10 6.96
N LEU A 148 -3.24 6.99 6.76
CA LEU A 148 -3.02 8.44 6.67
C LEU A 148 -2.66 9.08 8.01
N ALA A 149 -3.31 8.66 9.08
CA ALA A 149 -3.08 9.19 10.43
C ALA A 149 -1.62 9.05 10.90
N LYS A 150 -0.88 8.09 10.34
CA LYS A 150 0.58 7.96 10.56
C LYS A 150 1.41 9.06 9.92
N ALA A 151 0.87 9.80 8.95
CA ALA A 151 1.63 10.78 8.16
C ALA A 151 2.89 10.21 7.46
N SER A 152 2.92 8.90 7.18
CA SER A 152 4.05 8.23 6.53
C SER A 152 4.27 8.72 5.10
N PRO A 153 5.53 8.91 4.65
CA PRO A 153 5.83 9.37 3.29
C PRO A 153 5.55 8.32 2.20
N LEU A 154 5.53 7.03 2.58
CA LEU A 154 5.30 5.90 1.68
C LEU A 154 4.03 5.15 2.05
N LEU A 155 3.12 4.97 1.09
CA LEU A 155 1.94 4.13 1.23
C LEU A 155 2.07 2.88 0.35
N LEU A 156 1.96 1.72 0.97
CA LEU A 156 2.01 0.41 0.33
C LEU A 156 0.62 -0.21 0.34
N CYS A 157 0.06 -0.43 -0.85
CA CYS A 157 -1.34 -0.82 -1.01
C CYS A 157 -1.42 -2.17 -1.72
N ASN A 158 -1.90 -3.18 -0.99
CA ASN A 158 -2.11 -4.52 -1.52
C ASN A 158 -3.58 -4.68 -1.94
N ASP A 159 -3.86 -4.40 -3.20
CA ASP A 159 -5.17 -4.50 -3.88
C ASP A 159 -6.38 -4.00 -3.06
N PRO A 160 -6.38 -2.74 -2.62
CA PRO A 160 -7.37 -2.22 -1.67
C PRO A 160 -8.80 -2.11 -2.25
N THR A 161 -9.00 -2.41 -3.53
CA THR A 161 -10.32 -2.36 -4.19
C THR A 161 -10.79 -3.70 -4.74
N GLY A 162 -10.00 -4.76 -4.57
CA GLY A 162 -10.29 -6.06 -5.17
C GLY A 162 -11.60 -6.72 -4.69
N GLU A 163 -12.07 -6.37 -3.50
CA GLU A 163 -13.31 -6.89 -2.89
C GLU A 163 -14.46 -5.86 -2.87
N LEU A 164 -14.32 -4.73 -3.59
CA LEU A 164 -15.28 -3.64 -3.53
C LEU A 164 -16.06 -3.52 -4.84
N ASP A 165 -17.27 -3.01 -4.72
CA ASP A 165 -18.04 -2.62 -5.90
C ASP A 165 -17.35 -1.47 -6.67
N TYR A 166 -17.75 -1.33 -7.92
CA TYR A 166 -17.14 -0.43 -8.88
C TYR A 166 -17.08 1.05 -8.41
N GLU A 167 -18.19 1.58 -7.93
CA GLU A 167 -18.30 3.00 -7.52
C GLU A 167 -17.49 3.27 -6.24
N THR A 168 -17.54 2.36 -5.28
CA THR A 168 -16.72 2.42 -4.08
C THR A 168 -15.23 2.33 -4.43
N GLY A 169 -14.87 1.44 -5.36
CA GLY A 169 -13.51 1.31 -5.86
C GLY A 169 -12.98 2.61 -6.46
N LYS A 170 -13.77 3.30 -7.30
CA LYS A 170 -13.42 4.62 -7.85
C LYS A 170 -13.20 5.66 -6.77
N THR A 171 -14.12 5.75 -5.81
CA THR A 171 -14.02 6.69 -4.70
C THR A 171 -12.70 6.52 -3.93
N ILE A 172 -12.30 5.28 -3.66
CA ILE A 172 -11.04 4.97 -2.98
C ILE A 172 -9.84 5.38 -3.82
N LEU A 173 -9.88 5.12 -5.13
CA LEU A 173 -8.82 5.52 -6.04
C LEU A 173 -8.65 7.05 -6.11
N GLU A 174 -9.76 7.79 -6.10
CA GLU A 174 -9.73 9.26 -6.04
C GLU A 174 -9.08 9.77 -4.74
N VAL A 175 -9.46 9.20 -3.60
CA VAL A 175 -8.84 9.53 -2.31
C VAL A 175 -7.34 9.28 -2.36
N MET A 176 -6.90 8.12 -2.86
CA MET A 176 -5.48 7.78 -2.98
C MET A 176 -4.74 8.77 -3.91
N ARG A 177 -5.33 9.12 -5.06
CA ARG A 177 -4.72 10.06 -6.01
C ARG A 177 -4.63 11.47 -5.42
N ARG A 178 -5.65 11.93 -4.72
CA ARG A 178 -5.64 13.20 -4.00
C ARG A 178 -4.50 13.25 -2.99
N ILE A 179 -4.38 12.24 -2.13
CA ILE A 179 -3.31 12.13 -1.13
C ILE A 179 -1.93 12.17 -1.79
N ASN A 180 -1.73 11.44 -2.88
CA ASN A 180 -0.47 11.47 -3.61
C ASN A 180 -0.13 12.89 -4.10
N ARG A 181 -1.10 13.62 -4.68
CA ARG A 181 -0.87 14.93 -5.27
C ARG A 181 -0.77 16.05 -4.24
N GLU A 182 -1.68 16.07 -3.27
CA GLU A 182 -1.79 17.17 -2.32
C GLU A 182 -0.81 17.02 -1.15
N GLU A 183 -0.61 15.80 -0.65
CA GLU A 183 0.29 15.54 0.47
C GLU A 183 1.69 15.09 0.02
N GLY A 184 1.89 14.88 -1.27
CA GLY A 184 3.18 14.47 -1.83
C GLY A 184 3.66 13.09 -1.38
N LYS A 185 2.73 12.18 -1.02
CA LYS A 185 3.08 10.82 -0.62
C LYS A 185 3.43 9.96 -1.83
N THR A 186 4.44 9.11 -1.68
CA THR A 186 4.72 8.05 -2.65
C THR A 186 3.73 6.91 -2.42
N ILE A 187 3.07 6.44 -3.46
CA ILE A 187 2.11 5.34 -3.39
C ILE A 187 2.58 4.22 -4.30
N ILE A 188 2.74 3.03 -3.72
CA ILE A 188 2.99 1.79 -4.48
C ILE A 188 1.78 0.89 -4.27
N ARG A 189 1.05 0.67 -5.35
CA ARG A 189 -0.13 -0.18 -5.34
C ARG A 189 0.09 -1.43 -6.17
N VAL A 190 -0.13 -2.59 -5.59
CA VAL A 190 -0.20 -3.84 -6.35
C VAL A 190 -1.65 -4.19 -6.64
N THR A 191 -1.95 -4.66 -7.85
CA THR A 191 -3.28 -5.10 -8.27
C THR A 191 -3.18 -6.04 -9.47
N HIS A 192 -4.24 -6.78 -9.72
CA HIS A 192 -4.42 -7.56 -10.95
C HIS A 192 -5.28 -6.81 -11.99
N ASN A 193 -5.91 -5.68 -11.60
CA ASN A 193 -6.76 -4.87 -12.48
C ASN A 193 -5.91 -3.90 -13.31
N ALA A 194 -5.79 -4.18 -14.61
CA ALA A 194 -4.97 -3.38 -15.53
C ALA A 194 -5.53 -1.96 -15.76
N ALA A 195 -6.85 -1.76 -15.63
CA ALA A 195 -7.47 -0.45 -15.83
C ALA A 195 -6.92 0.60 -14.86
N VAL A 196 -6.61 0.19 -13.62
CA VAL A 196 -6.04 1.07 -12.59
C VAL A 196 -4.68 1.65 -12.99
N GLY A 197 -3.92 0.95 -13.84
CA GLY A 197 -2.65 1.44 -14.35
C GLY A 197 -2.77 2.77 -15.11
N ARG A 198 -3.92 3.04 -15.75
CA ARG A 198 -4.15 4.27 -16.52
C ARG A 198 -4.13 5.55 -15.67
N MET A 199 -4.38 5.46 -14.37
CA MET A 199 -4.33 6.61 -13.46
C MET A 199 -2.99 6.80 -12.77
N ALA A 200 -2.07 5.86 -12.90
CA ALA A 200 -0.74 5.90 -12.30
C ALA A 200 0.20 6.86 -13.04
N ASP A 201 1.28 7.28 -12.38
CA ASP A 201 2.40 7.97 -13.05
C ASP A 201 3.33 6.96 -13.73
N ARG A 202 3.37 5.71 -13.21
CA ARG A 202 4.20 4.62 -13.71
C ARG A 202 3.54 3.27 -13.49
N VAL A 203 3.64 2.40 -14.47
CA VAL A 203 3.13 1.03 -14.44
C VAL A 203 4.28 0.06 -14.58
N ILE A 204 4.39 -0.86 -13.62
CA ILE A 204 5.37 -1.94 -13.61
C ILE A 204 4.63 -3.26 -13.78
N ARG A 205 5.07 -4.11 -14.69
CA ARG A 205 4.48 -5.44 -14.88
C ARG A 205 5.40 -6.50 -14.33
N MET A 206 4.84 -7.36 -13.49
CA MET A 206 5.56 -8.51 -12.91
C MET A 206 5.01 -9.83 -13.43
N ARG A 207 5.93 -10.77 -13.70
CA ARG A 207 5.61 -12.15 -14.05
C ARG A 207 6.69 -13.08 -13.50
N SER A 208 6.27 -14.15 -12.80
CA SER A 208 7.18 -15.18 -12.27
C SER A 208 8.37 -14.60 -11.49
N GLY A 209 8.11 -13.66 -10.59
CA GLY A 209 9.11 -13.03 -9.73
C GLY A 209 9.99 -11.97 -10.40
N LYS A 210 9.76 -11.64 -11.67
CA LYS A 210 10.57 -10.67 -12.44
C LYS A 210 9.74 -9.47 -12.87
N ILE A 211 10.40 -8.32 -13.04
CA ILE A 211 9.85 -7.19 -13.78
C ILE A 211 10.02 -7.51 -15.27
N VAL A 212 8.92 -7.50 -16.02
CA VAL A 212 8.90 -7.78 -17.45
C VAL A 212 8.59 -6.54 -18.29
N ASP A 213 8.08 -5.49 -17.65
CA ASP A 213 7.76 -4.23 -18.30
C ASP A 213 7.73 -3.10 -17.27
N ASP A 214 8.13 -1.88 -17.68
CA ASP A 214 8.23 -0.70 -16.83
C ASP A 214 8.02 0.56 -17.67
N MET A 215 6.87 1.20 -17.49
CA MET A 215 6.42 2.29 -18.35
C MET A 215 5.98 3.51 -17.54
N LEU A 216 6.38 4.68 -17.97
CA LEU A 216 5.79 5.95 -17.53
C LEU A 216 4.46 6.17 -18.26
N VAL A 217 3.47 6.69 -17.54
CA VAL A 217 2.17 7.07 -18.11
C VAL A 217 2.19 8.57 -18.40
N GLU A 218 2.22 8.94 -19.67
CA GLU A 218 2.34 10.35 -20.08
C GLU A 218 1.14 11.20 -19.66
N ASN A 219 -0.08 10.65 -19.74
CA ASN A 219 -1.33 11.34 -19.41
C ASN A 219 -2.18 10.49 -18.47
N PRO A 220 -1.91 10.50 -17.15
CA PRO A 220 -2.72 9.78 -16.20
C PRO A 220 -4.16 10.29 -16.17
N VAL A 221 -5.12 9.37 -16.33
CA VAL A 221 -6.55 9.71 -16.31
C VAL A 221 -7.06 9.84 -14.87
N SER A 222 -8.22 10.50 -14.69
CA SER A 222 -8.94 10.52 -13.41
C SER A 222 -9.46 9.12 -13.08
N ALA A 223 -9.59 8.80 -11.79
CA ALA A 223 -10.21 7.54 -11.37
C ALA A 223 -11.67 7.43 -11.86
N ARG A 224 -12.35 8.54 -12.09
CA ARG A 224 -13.74 8.58 -12.64
C ARG A 224 -13.81 8.06 -14.08
N GLU A 225 -12.75 8.23 -14.84
CA GLU A 225 -12.66 7.81 -16.24
C GLU A 225 -12.24 6.34 -16.41
N LEU A 226 -11.96 5.65 -15.31
CA LEU A 226 -11.63 4.24 -15.35
C LEU A 226 -12.88 3.40 -15.59
N GLU A 227 -12.75 2.39 -16.44
CA GLU A 227 -13.74 1.35 -16.70
C GLU A 227 -13.06 -0.01 -16.55
N TRP A 228 -13.64 -0.91 -15.73
CA TRP A 228 -13.18 -2.29 -15.52
C TRP A 228 -14.32 -3.24 -15.18
#